data_6dc66e606a619f34a2b95a12aac32a90
#
_entry.id   6dc66e606a619f34a2b95a12aac32a90
#
_cell.length_a   1.000
_cell.length_b   1.000
_cell.length_c   1.000
_cell.angle_alpha   90.00
_cell.angle_beta   90.00
_cell.angle_gamma   90.00
#
_symmetry.space_group_name_H-M   'P 1'
#
loop_
_entity.id
_entity.type
_entity.pdbx_description
1 polymer ?
#
loop_
_entity_poly.entity_id
_entity_poly.type
_entity_poly.pdbx_seq_one_letter_code
_entity_poly.pdbx_strand_id
1 'polypeptide(L)'
;MRDLVQTEVQAQRAEFERRMSKPTKERVEGGWCLAGLHWRKCDAADASIAEFLLKDGNESRLREGDYVRLGSAYEEAFKQATIYREEESSLWLKLREGGVWDDLWITSPGRECVADADFVDLEPFYQRALEAVKQTAIGQECILPFLDGNDTEDAADFLAQHEALADSQMNERQKDAVAECLAAPRCHLVQGPPGTGKTRALAEMVTRCVRAGERVLITSFTHRAIHNALDAVAGFLGEPERVVKIGAPIYARGSAWKNYEKFRDCPLARDDDDGWVVGATPFVLASRVKDVEFDRVIVDEAGQMTMPLALMAMLTGRKWLFFGDGEQLGPVLTSLPPREAREWSCFRMLSRLAETTRLNTGYRMNAGLTVWPSETFYGGDLQAAPVVAGRRLSLPSGVADEGVAPALDAAHPLVWVAFDHRDGHVVQDDEALAAARIVQALVRSGLRAEDIAIVVPWRKQARRIRHHLRGRLPDDAARLCVVDTVERMQGQEREVVIVSMASSESMFLARHAEFLYQPNRLNVAVTRARTKTIVLASTMLATFSPDGIDTLEDAAVFRSLLQSATRLDHAF
;
A
#
# COMPACT_ATOMS: atom_id res chain seq x y z
N MET A 1 -6.45 -23.56 6.34
CA MET A 1 -6.84 -22.16 6.59
C MET A 1 -7.11 -21.86 8.06
N ARG A 2 -7.89 -22.67 8.81
CA ARG A 2 -8.08 -22.47 10.25
C ARG A 2 -6.78 -22.47 11.01
N ASP A 3 -5.93 -23.46 10.78
CA ASP A 3 -4.65 -23.60 11.48
C ASP A 3 -3.73 -22.40 11.19
N LEU A 4 -3.70 -21.91 9.94
CA LEU A 4 -2.96 -20.70 9.59
C LEU A 4 -3.45 -19.48 10.37
N VAL A 5 -4.77 -19.26 10.43
CA VAL A 5 -5.36 -18.13 11.18
C VAL A 5 -4.98 -18.22 12.66
N GLN A 6 -5.10 -19.39 13.28
CA GLN A 6 -4.74 -19.58 14.68
C GLN A 6 -3.25 -19.36 14.92
N THR A 7 -2.39 -19.93 14.07
CA THR A 7 -0.94 -19.76 14.17
C THR A 7 -0.56 -18.28 14.01
N GLU A 8 -1.16 -17.57 13.06
CA GLU A 8 -0.89 -16.15 12.83
C GLU A 8 -1.32 -15.28 14.01
N VAL A 9 -2.53 -15.48 14.54
CA VAL A 9 -3.01 -14.72 15.70
C VAL A 9 -2.15 -14.99 16.94
N GLN A 10 -1.75 -16.25 17.17
CA GLN A 10 -0.84 -16.59 18.25
C GLN A 10 0.54 -15.91 18.08
N ALA A 11 1.09 -15.93 16.87
CA ALA A 11 2.35 -15.26 16.56
C ALA A 11 2.25 -13.74 16.76
N GLN A 12 1.17 -13.10 16.31
CA GLN A 12 0.93 -11.66 16.52
C GLN A 12 0.80 -11.32 18.01
N ARG A 13 0.10 -12.14 18.79
CA ARG A 13 -0.03 -11.95 20.25
C ARG A 13 1.32 -12.09 20.95
N ALA A 14 2.06 -13.15 20.65
CA ALA A 14 3.39 -13.36 21.21
C ALA A 14 4.37 -12.21 20.85
N GLU A 15 4.33 -11.72 19.63
CA GLU A 15 5.13 -10.58 19.20
C GLU A 15 4.71 -9.30 19.93
N PHE A 16 3.41 -9.07 20.13
CA PHE A 16 2.91 -7.93 20.90
C PHE A 16 3.40 -8.01 22.36
N GLU A 17 3.28 -9.15 23.05
CA GLU A 17 3.74 -9.35 24.41
C GLU A 17 5.26 -9.14 24.51
N ARG A 18 6.03 -9.70 23.57
CA ARG A 18 7.48 -9.50 23.48
C ARG A 18 7.85 -8.02 23.31
N ARG A 19 7.09 -7.25 22.53
CA ARG A 19 7.31 -5.80 22.38
C ARG A 19 6.99 -5.06 23.67
N MET A 20 5.87 -5.38 24.30
CA MET A 20 5.44 -4.71 25.52
C MET A 20 6.37 -4.99 26.73
N SER A 21 7.08 -6.14 26.74
CA SER A 21 8.09 -6.43 27.76
C SER A 21 9.39 -5.60 27.63
N LYS A 22 9.58 -4.92 26.49
CA LYS A 22 10.76 -4.05 26.27
C LYS A 22 10.59 -2.68 26.91
N PRO A 23 11.70 -2.06 27.35
CA PRO A 23 11.70 -0.65 27.79
C PRO A 23 11.12 0.28 26.73
N THR A 24 10.45 1.36 27.16
CA THR A 24 9.84 2.36 26.25
C THR A 24 10.81 2.85 25.19
N LYS A 25 12.08 3.11 25.58
CA LYS A 25 13.12 3.55 24.64
C LYS A 25 13.31 2.58 23.46
N GLU A 26 13.37 1.27 23.73
CA GLU A 26 13.52 0.26 22.67
C GLU A 26 12.26 0.15 21.79
N ARG A 27 11.08 0.31 22.37
CA ARG A 27 9.81 0.32 21.62
C ARG A 27 9.73 1.54 20.68
N VAL A 28 10.19 2.70 21.14
CA VAL A 28 10.29 3.93 20.32
C VAL A 28 11.32 3.74 19.20
N GLU A 29 12.49 3.21 19.51
CA GLU A 29 13.52 2.91 18.50
C GLU A 29 13.05 1.90 17.47
N GLY A 30 12.24 0.94 17.87
CA GLY A 30 11.57 -0.03 16.98
C GLY A 30 10.42 0.58 16.15
N GLY A 31 9.99 1.80 16.47
CA GLY A 31 8.89 2.50 15.80
C GLY A 31 7.49 2.00 16.17
N TRP A 32 7.34 1.23 17.24
CA TRP A 32 6.06 0.70 17.72
C TRP A 32 5.43 1.56 18.82
N CYS A 33 6.15 2.56 19.29
CA CYS A 33 5.73 3.49 20.32
C CYS A 33 6.06 4.92 19.92
N LEU A 34 5.13 5.84 20.19
CA LEU A 34 5.36 7.28 20.19
C LEU A 34 5.50 7.74 21.62
N ALA A 35 6.58 8.43 21.94
CA ALA A 35 6.79 9.09 23.22
C ALA A 35 6.76 10.61 23.05
N GLY A 36 6.69 11.34 24.15
CA GLY A 36 6.67 12.82 24.12
C GLY A 36 5.32 13.40 23.70
N LEU A 37 4.23 12.67 23.89
CA LEU A 37 2.89 13.15 23.64
C LEU A 37 2.39 13.98 24.84
N HIS A 38 1.96 15.22 24.59
CA HIS A 38 1.39 16.11 25.59
C HIS A 38 -0.04 16.48 25.20
N TRP A 39 -0.97 16.20 26.09
CA TRP A 39 -2.36 16.61 25.87
C TRP A 39 -2.50 18.13 25.71
N ARG A 40 -3.34 18.56 24.77
CA ARG A 40 -3.61 19.97 24.50
C ARG A 40 -5.06 20.36 24.74
N LYS A 41 -5.99 19.67 24.10
CA LYS A 41 -7.44 19.97 24.16
C LYS A 41 -8.27 18.81 23.62
N CYS A 42 -9.55 18.78 23.97
CA CYS A 42 -10.54 17.96 23.28
C CYS A 42 -11.07 18.68 22.03
N ASP A 43 -11.62 17.92 21.09
CA ASP A 43 -12.37 18.45 19.97
C ASP A 43 -13.68 19.09 20.48
N ALA A 44 -14.09 20.22 19.87
CA ALA A 44 -15.26 20.97 20.31
C ALA A 44 -16.60 20.26 19.98
N ALA A 45 -16.61 19.40 18.94
CA ALA A 45 -17.80 18.70 18.49
C ALA A 45 -17.90 17.27 19.03
N ASP A 46 -16.76 16.63 19.35
CA ASP A 46 -16.70 15.25 19.83
C ASP A 46 -15.65 15.13 20.93
N ALA A 47 -16.08 15.12 22.19
CA ALA A 47 -15.20 15.03 23.35
C ALA A 47 -14.44 13.69 23.46
N SER A 48 -14.80 12.68 22.65
CA SER A 48 -14.04 11.45 22.53
C SER A 48 -12.76 11.60 21.69
N ILE A 49 -12.57 12.76 21.05
CA ILE A 49 -11.40 13.11 20.23
C ILE A 49 -10.56 14.15 20.97
N ALA A 50 -9.27 13.94 21.08
CA ALA A 50 -8.35 14.90 21.68
C ALA A 50 -7.07 15.08 20.87
N GLU A 51 -6.52 16.29 20.94
CA GLU A 51 -5.25 16.68 20.35
C GLU A 51 -4.11 16.51 21.34
N PHE A 52 -3.06 15.82 20.90
CA PHE A 52 -1.81 15.65 21.63
C PHE A 52 -0.67 16.29 20.83
N LEU A 53 0.10 17.16 21.46
CA LEU A 53 1.28 17.76 20.85
C LEU A 53 2.42 16.74 20.79
N LEU A 54 3.17 16.78 19.70
CA LEU A 54 4.32 15.93 19.45
C LEU A 54 5.45 16.78 18.87
N LYS A 55 6.46 17.08 19.68
CA LYS A 55 7.51 18.07 19.38
C LYS A 55 8.29 17.77 18.09
N ASP A 56 8.63 16.50 17.88
CA ASP A 56 9.50 16.08 16.76
C ASP A 56 8.73 15.43 15.61
N GLY A 57 7.38 15.51 15.62
CA GLY A 57 6.51 14.83 14.67
C GLY A 57 6.46 13.31 14.87
N ASN A 58 5.64 12.64 14.07
CA ASN A 58 5.48 11.18 14.17
C ASN A 58 6.58 10.43 13.40
N GLU A 59 7.54 9.90 14.12
CA GLU A 59 8.61 9.06 13.56
C GLU A 59 8.35 7.55 13.69
N SER A 60 7.21 7.17 14.28
CA SER A 60 6.84 5.76 14.48
C SER A 60 6.24 5.13 13.22
N ARG A 61 5.88 3.85 13.31
CA ARG A 61 5.10 3.14 12.30
C ARG A 61 3.63 3.48 12.33
N LEU A 62 3.17 4.07 13.43
CA LEU A 62 1.77 4.38 13.69
C LEU A 62 1.25 5.47 12.76
N ARG A 63 -0.02 5.31 12.33
CA ARG A 63 -0.67 6.16 11.33
C ARG A 63 -2.14 6.38 11.66
N GLU A 64 -2.75 7.33 10.96
CA GLU A 64 -4.20 7.48 10.97
C GLU A 64 -4.87 6.14 10.75
N GLY A 65 -5.81 5.81 11.65
CA GLY A 65 -6.53 4.56 11.69
C GLY A 65 -5.92 3.45 12.53
N ASP A 66 -4.66 3.54 12.88
CA ASP A 66 -4.03 2.54 13.74
C ASP A 66 -4.58 2.61 15.16
N TYR A 67 -4.70 1.43 15.76
CA TYR A 67 -5.08 1.28 17.16
C TYR A 67 -3.87 1.44 18.07
N VAL A 68 -4.05 2.24 19.11
CA VAL A 68 -3.00 2.53 20.08
C VAL A 68 -3.49 2.41 21.51
N ARG A 69 -2.56 2.07 22.39
CA ARG A 69 -2.69 2.15 23.84
C ARG A 69 -1.98 3.40 24.31
N LEU A 70 -2.73 4.42 24.71
CA LEU A 70 -2.18 5.63 25.30
C LEU A 70 -2.02 5.45 26.79
N GLY A 71 -0.81 5.59 27.29
CA GLY A 71 -0.48 5.43 28.70
C GLY A 71 0.61 6.40 29.15
N SER A 72 0.97 6.31 30.42
CA SER A 72 2.18 6.93 30.97
C SER A 72 3.38 6.00 30.75
N ALA A 73 4.56 6.56 30.58
CA ALA A 73 5.80 5.76 30.57
C ALA A 73 6.05 5.01 31.90
N TYR A 74 5.36 5.38 32.97
CA TYR A 74 5.62 4.93 34.35
C TYR A 74 4.41 4.23 35.02
N GLU A 75 3.25 4.18 34.37
CA GLU A 75 2.01 3.62 34.95
C GLU A 75 1.46 2.52 34.06
N GLU A 76 0.85 1.48 34.66
CA GLU A 76 0.22 0.38 33.93
C GLU A 76 -1.13 0.78 33.31
N ALA A 77 -1.74 1.88 33.78
CA ALA A 77 -3.00 2.36 33.24
C ALA A 77 -2.86 2.88 31.80
N PHE A 78 -3.78 2.49 30.94
CA PHE A 78 -3.82 2.95 29.56
C PHE A 78 -5.25 3.16 29.05
N LYS A 79 -5.39 3.98 28.01
CA LYS A 79 -6.64 4.16 27.24
C LYS A 79 -6.46 3.59 25.84
N GLN A 80 -7.44 2.84 25.37
CA GLN A 80 -7.47 2.39 23.98
C GLN A 80 -8.03 3.48 23.09
N ALA A 81 -7.27 3.82 22.06
CA ALA A 81 -7.65 4.86 21.12
C ALA A 81 -7.30 4.46 19.68
N THR A 82 -7.85 5.21 18.74
CA THR A 82 -7.49 5.17 17.32
C THR A 82 -6.82 6.48 16.96
N ILE A 83 -5.78 6.44 16.17
CA ILE A 83 -5.19 7.65 15.59
C ILE A 83 -6.21 8.23 14.62
N TYR A 84 -6.83 9.32 15.01
CA TYR A 84 -7.91 9.97 14.26
C TYR A 84 -7.39 10.90 13.16
N ARG A 85 -6.29 11.59 13.45
CA ARG A 85 -5.64 12.53 12.52
C ARG A 85 -4.18 12.72 12.93
N GLU A 86 -3.31 12.77 11.93
CA GLU A 86 -1.90 13.10 12.09
C GLU A 86 -1.65 14.49 11.47
N GLU A 87 -1.04 15.38 12.22
CA GLU A 87 -0.55 16.68 11.78
C GLU A 87 0.95 16.76 12.05
N GLU A 88 1.63 17.76 11.53
CA GLU A 88 3.09 17.84 11.62
C GLU A 88 3.63 17.78 13.06
N SER A 89 2.97 18.48 13.98
CA SER A 89 3.37 18.61 15.39
C SER A 89 2.30 18.16 16.37
N SER A 90 1.26 17.47 15.89
CA SER A 90 0.20 16.95 16.75
C SER A 90 -0.40 15.66 16.23
N LEU A 91 -0.97 14.92 17.16
CA LEU A 91 -1.69 13.69 16.92
C LEU A 91 -3.08 13.80 17.55
N TRP A 92 -4.11 13.55 16.77
CA TRP A 92 -5.48 13.49 17.27
C TRP A 92 -5.86 12.03 17.52
N LEU A 93 -6.29 11.74 18.73
CA LEU A 93 -6.68 10.40 19.15
C LEU A 93 -8.17 10.35 19.46
N LYS A 94 -8.87 9.30 19.00
CA LYS A 94 -10.26 9.02 19.32
C LYS A 94 -10.36 7.80 20.22
N LEU A 95 -11.06 7.91 21.35
CA LEU A 95 -11.34 6.79 22.25
C LEU A 95 -12.12 5.68 21.52
N ARG A 96 -11.77 4.43 21.74
CA ARG A 96 -12.41 3.26 21.08
C ARG A 96 -13.75 2.90 21.72
N GLU A 97 -13.83 2.96 23.03
CA GLU A 97 -15.04 2.57 23.79
C GLU A 97 -16.05 3.73 23.95
N GLY A 98 -15.81 4.87 23.30
CA GLY A 98 -16.56 6.09 23.52
C GLY A 98 -16.16 6.76 24.84
N GLY A 99 -16.96 7.74 25.28
CA GLY A 99 -16.63 8.51 26.48
C GLY A 99 -15.90 9.81 26.17
N VAL A 100 -15.29 10.38 27.20
CA VAL A 100 -14.60 11.68 27.12
C VAL A 100 -13.16 11.53 27.64
N TRP A 101 -12.28 12.39 27.17
CA TRP A 101 -10.91 12.50 27.68
C TRP A 101 -10.92 13.34 28.96
N ASP A 102 -11.36 12.76 30.06
CA ASP A 102 -11.51 13.42 31.37
C ASP A 102 -10.54 12.89 32.45
N ASP A 103 -9.68 11.94 32.10
CA ASP A 103 -8.74 11.37 33.06
C ASP A 103 -7.64 12.37 33.41
N LEU A 104 -7.61 12.79 34.66
CA LEU A 104 -6.63 13.75 35.18
C LEU A 104 -5.17 13.37 34.92
N TRP A 105 -4.87 12.07 34.85
CA TRP A 105 -3.51 11.62 34.59
C TRP A 105 -3.04 11.86 33.15
N ILE A 106 -3.95 11.91 32.16
CA ILE A 106 -3.64 12.24 30.76
C ILE A 106 -3.68 13.75 30.56
N THR A 107 -4.68 14.42 31.11
CA THR A 107 -4.98 15.82 30.81
C THR A 107 -4.21 16.82 31.68
N SER A 108 -3.43 16.34 32.68
CA SER A 108 -2.63 17.20 33.54
C SER A 108 -1.54 17.94 32.75
N PRO A 109 -1.40 19.26 32.95
CA PRO A 109 -0.41 20.07 32.25
C PRO A 109 1.03 19.55 32.48
N GLY A 110 1.79 19.44 31.38
CA GLY A 110 3.19 19.01 31.41
C GLY A 110 3.41 17.51 31.54
N ARG A 111 2.35 16.72 31.61
CA ARG A 111 2.47 15.26 31.65
C ARG A 111 2.81 14.71 30.26
N GLU A 112 3.77 13.81 30.21
CA GLU A 112 4.18 13.12 29.01
C GLU A 112 3.46 11.76 28.93
N CYS A 113 2.82 11.52 27.77
CA CYS A 113 2.17 10.26 27.45
C CYS A 113 2.96 9.51 26.36
N VAL A 114 2.75 8.21 26.33
CA VAL A 114 3.27 7.31 25.30
C VAL A 114 2.11 6.60 24.63
N ALA A 115 2.18 6.45 23.29
CA ALA A 115 1.21 5.69 22.52
C ALA A 115 1.90 4.48 21.91
N ASP A 116 1.60 3.31 22.41
CA ASP A 116 2.07 2.02 21.88
C ASP A 116 1.08 1.46 20.86
N ALA A 117 1.58 0.79 19.82
CA ALA A 117 0.75 0.01 18.91
C ALA A 117 -0.05 -1.02 19.72
N ASP A 118 -1.38 -1.01 19.59
CA ASP A 118 -2.25 -1.95 20.27
C ASP A 118 -2.40 -3.27 19.48
N PHE A 119 -2.70 -4.35 20.19
CA PHE A 119 -3.08 -5.62 19.58
C PHE A 119 -4.60 -5.66 19.44
N VAL A 120 -5.06 -5.97 18.24
CA VAL A 120 -6.48 -6.20 17.96
C VAL A 120 -6.66 -7.67 17.63
N ASP A 121 -7.43 -8.36 18.46
CA ASP A 121 -7.78 -9.75 18.19
C ASP A 121 -8.79 -9.82 17.03
N LEU A 122 -8.31 -10.21 15.87
CA LEU A 122 -9.12 -10.38 14.65
C LEU A 122 -9.59 -11.82 14.46
N GLU A 123 -9.14 -12.76 15.30
CA GLU A 123 -9.51 -14.18 15.20
C GLU A 123 -11.03 -14.41 15.15
N PRO A 124 -11.86 -13.74 15.98
CA PRO A 124 -13.31 -13.93 15.93
C PRO A 124 -13.95 -13.56 14.59
N PHE A 125 -13.36 -12.62 13.85
CA PHE A 125 -13.84 -12.25 12.52
C PHE A 125 -13.51 -13.34 11.50
N TYR A 126 -12.28 -13.85 11.52
CA TYR A 126 -11.87 -14.94 10.64
C TYR A 126 -12.63 -16.23 10.89
N GLN A 127 -12.82 -16.60 12.16
CA GLN A 127 -13.56 -17.81 12.52
C GLN A 127 -15.03 -17.72 12.07
N ARG A 128 -15.68 -16.59 12.30
CA ARG A 128 -17.05 -16.36 11.82
C ARG A 128 -17.16 -16.44 10.30
N ALA A 129 -16.20 -15.88 9.55
CA ALA A 129 -16.20 -15.97 8.09
C ALA A 129 -16.04 -17.42 7.62
N LEU A 130 -15.11 -18.19 8.21
CA LEU A 130 -14.91 -19.60 7.88
C LEU A 130 -16.13 -20.48 8.23
N GLU A 131 -16.88 -20.13 9.27
CA GLU A 131 -18.12 -20.80 9.60
C GLU A 131 -19.27 -20.39 8.68
N ALA A 132 -19.36 -19.09 8.35
CA ALA A 132 -20.37 -18.58 7.44
C ALA A 132 -20.30 -19.24 6.05
N VAL A 133 -19.08 -19.53 5.54
CA VAL A 133 -18.91 -20.31 4.29
C VAL A 133 -19.63 -21.66 4.34
N LYS A 134 -19.76 -22.29 5.50
CA LYS A 134 -20.44 -23.58 5.67
C LYS A 134 -21.93 -23.46 5.95
N GLN A 135 -22.40 -22.29 6.37
CA GLN A 135 -23.75 -22.10 6.91
C GLN A 135 -24.65 -21.25 6.03
N THR A 136 -24.09 -20.37 5.22
CA THR A 136 -24.84 -19.45 4.37
C THR A 136 -25.11 -20.05 2.98
N ALA A 137 -26.16 -19.59 2.31
CA ALA A 137 -26.49 -19.98 0.93
C ALA A 137 -25.31 -19.63 -0.03
N ILE A 138 -24.77 -18.39 0.07
CA ILE A 138 -23.61 -17.98 -0.76
C ILE A 138 -22.42 -18.90 -0.53
N GLY A 139 -22.16 -19.28 0.74
CA GLY A 139 -21.07 -20.19 1.06
C GLY A 139 -21.24 -21.58 0.45
N GLN A 140 -22.44 -22.17 0.60
CA GLN A 140 -22.71 -23.53 0.16
C GLN A 140 -22.95 -23.64 -1.36
N GLU A 141 -23.63 -22.68 -1.95
CA GLU A 141 -24.03 -22.71 -3.37
C GLU A 141 -23.01 -22.09 -4.31
N CYS A 142 -22.16 -21.18 -3.79
CA CYS A 142 -21.22 -20.43 -4.62
C CYS A 142 -19.76 -20.67 -4.23
N ILE A 143 -19.38 -20.41 -2.94
CA ILE A 143 -17.97 -20.41 -2.53
C ILE A 143 -17.39 -21.83 -2.50
N LEU A 144 -18.08 -22.78 -1.87
CA LEU A 144 -17.57 -24.16 -1.79
C LEU A 144 -17.48 -24.84 -3.15
N PRO A 145 -18.52 -24.82 -4.01
CA PRO A 145 -18.42 -25.37 -5.35
C PRO A 145 -17.29 -24.74 -6.18
N PHE A 146 -17.13 -23.43 -6.11
CA PHE A 146 -16.03 -22.73 -6.80
C PHE A 146 -14.65 -23.18 -6.29
N LEU A 147 -14.45 -23.28 -4.98
CA LEU A 147 -13.17 -23.72 -4.40
C LEU A 147 -12.86 -25.20 -4.70
N ASP A 148 -13.88 -26.03 -4.84
CA ASP A 148 -13.77 -27.45 -5.19
C ASP A 148 -13.68 -27.69 -6.71
N GLY A 149 -13.73 -26.62 -7.56
CA GLY A 149 -13.71 -26.72 -9.01
C GLY A 149 -14.98 -27.30 -9.64
N ASN A 150 -16.10 -27.27 -8.91
CA ASN A 150 -17.40 -27.80 -9.30
C ASN A 150 -18.44 -26.72 -9.61
N ASP A 151 -17.99 -25.49 -9.90
CA ASP A 151 -18.89 -24.39 -10.25
C ASP A 151 -19.51 -24.63 -11.63
N THR A 152 -20.84 -24.57 -11.71
CA THR A 152 -21.63 -24.86 -12.91
C THR A 152 -22.33 -23.64 -13.51
N GLU A 153 -21.96 -22.44 -13.06
CA GLU A 153 -22.57 -21.20 -13.55
C GLU A 153 -22.08 -20.89 -14.98
N ASP A 154 -23.01 -20.50 -15.87
CA ASP A 154 -22.67 -20.18 -17.24
C ASP A 154 -22.04 -18.79 -17.38
N ALA A 155 -21.01 -18.69 -18.24
CA ALA A 155 -20.42 -17.42 -18.62
C ALA A 155 -21.38 -16.62 -19.53
N ALA A 156 -21.36 -15.29 -19.39
CA ALA A 156 -22.02 -14.42 -20.36
C ALA A 156 -21.22 -14.35 -21.67
N ASP A 157 -21.81 -13.82 -22.72
CA ASP A 157 -21.15 -13.69 -24.03
C ASP A 157 -20.01 -12.66 -23.98
N PHE A 158 -18.78 -13.14 -24.01
CA PHE A 158 -17.56 -12.31 -24.03
C PHE A 158 -17.54 -11.35 -25.23
N LEU A 159 -17.92 -11.82 -26.43
CA LEU A 159 -17.87 -11.00 -27.63
C LEU A 159 -18.84 -9.82 -27.52
N ALA A 160 -20.05 -10.06 -27.04
CA ALA A 160 -21.01 -8.99 -26.81
C ALA A 160 -20.51 -7.96 -25.78
N GLN A 161 -19.86 -8.42 -24.70
CA GLN A 161 -19.26 -7.53 -23.70
C GLN A 161 -18.10 -6.73 -24.29
N HIS A 162 -17.27 -7.34 -25.12
CA HIS A 162 -16.14 -6.68 -25.76
C HIS A 162 -16.61 -5.65 -26.82
N GLU A 163 -17.59 -5.99 -27.64
CA GLU A 163 -18.19 -5.06 -28.61
C GLU A 163 -18.82 -3.84 -27.94
N ALA A 164 -19.45 -4.02 -26.77
CA ALA A 164 -19.98 -2.91 -25.98
C ALA A 164 -18.90 -1.93 -25.48
N LEU A 165 -17.61 -2.29 -25.56
CA LEU A 165 -16.47 -1.45 -25.21
C LEU A 165 -15.84 -0.71 -26.41
N ALA A 166 -16.44 -0.81 -27.61
CA ALA A 166 -15.85 -0.24 -28.83
C ALA A 166 -15.51 1.25 -28.70
N ASP A 167 -16.37 2.04 -28.07
CA ASP A 167 -16.20 3.48 -27.88
C ASP A 167 -15.30 3.86 -26.68
N SER A 168 -14.84 2.87 -25.92
CA SER A 168 -13.99 3.13 -24.76
C SER A 168 -12.57 3.54 -25.20
N GLN A 169 -11.98 4.52 -24.50
CA GLN A 169 -10.61 4.96 -24.70
C GLN A 169 -9.56 4.03 -24.07
N MET A 170 -9.94 2.82 -23.67
CA MET A 170 -9.02 1.80 -23.18
C MET A 170 -8.26 1.16 -24.34
N ASN A 171 -7.05 0.64 -24.07
CA ASN A 171 -6.38 -0.22 -25.03
C ASN A 171 -7.05 -1.60 -25.09
N GLU A 172 -6.76 -2.37 -26.15
CA GLU A 172 -7.44 -3.67 -26.39
C GLU A 172 -7.29 -4.62 -25.19
N ARG A 173 -6.10 -4.69 -24.57
CA ARG A 173 -5.88 -5.56 -23.41
C ARG A 173 -6.67 -5.16 -22.17
N GLN A 174 -6.92 -3.86 -21.98
CA GLN A 174 -7.81 -3.36 -20.94
C GLN A 174 -9.28 -3.66 -21.27
N LYS A 175 -9.68 -3.57 -22.56
CA LYS A 175 -11.02 -3.96 -23.01
C LYS A 175 -11.26 -5.46 -22.81
N ASP A 176 -10.28 -6.30 -23.17
CA ASP A 176 -10.33 -7.75 -22.91
C ASP A 176 -10.59 -8.01 -21.42
N ALA A 177 -9.78 -7.41 -20.54
CA ALA A 177 -9.92 -7.60 -19.10
C ALA A 177 -11.29 -7.18 -18.56
N VAL A 178 -11.84 -6.07 -19.03
CA VAL A 178 -13.18 -5.60 -18.64
C VAL A 178 -14.26 -6.55 -19.17
N ALA A 179 -14.17 -6.97 -20.44
CA ALA A 179 -15.13 -7.87 -21.06
C ALA A 179 -15.13 -9.25 -20.36
N GLU A 180 -13.96 -9.80 -20.05
CA GLU A 180 -13.82 -11.05 -19.30
C GLU A 180 -14.38 -10.94 -17.87
N CYS A 181 -14.15 -9.82 -17.18
CA CYS A 181 -14.77 -9.54 -15.89
C CYS A 181 -16.30 -9.49 -15.96
N LEU A 182 -16.87 -8.87 -17.00
CA LEU A 182 -18.32 -8.76 -17.19
C LEU A 182 -18.94 -10.10 -17.59
N ALA A 183 -18.21 -10.90 -18.39
CA ALA A 183 -18.64 -12.21 -18.86
C ALA A 183 -18.42 -13.33 -17.83
N ALA A 184 -17.55 -13.12 -16.83
CA ALA A 184 -17.19 -14.14 -15.86
C ALA A 184 -18.43 -14.76 -15.18
N PRO A 185 -18.52 -16.10 -15.14
CA PRO A 185 -19.64 -16.76 -14.50
C PRO A 185 -19.65 -16.51 -12.99
N ARG A 186 -18.51 -16.65 -12.35
CA ARG A 186 -18.37 -16.55 -10.89
C ARG A 186 -17.19 -15.67 -10.47
N CYS A 187 -16.00 -15.96 -10.98
CA CYS A 187 -14.77 -15.34 -10.55
C CYS A 187 -13.84 -15.05 -11.73
N HIS A 188 -13.24 -13.87 -11.74
CA HIS A 188 -12.18 -13.52 -12.67
C HIS A 188 -11.10 -12.67 -11.98
N LEU A 189 -9.85 -12.83 -12.41
CA LEU A 189 -8.73 -12.09 -11.89
C LEU A 189 -8.11 -11.18 -12.96
N VAL A 190 -7.75 -9.96 -12.56
CA VAL A 190 -7.01 -9.02 -13.42
C VAL A 190 -5.66 -8.75 -12.78
N GLN A 191 -4.59 -9.25 -13.39
CA GLN A 191 -3.23 -8.88 -13.02
C GLN A 191 -2.87 -7.56 -13.69
N GLY A 192 -2.63 -6.53 -12.89
CA GLY A 192 -2.23 -5.21 -13.37
C GLY A 192 -0.84 -4.83 -12.90
N PRO A 193 0.23 -5.08 -13.69
CA PRO A 193 1.55 -4.55 -13.45
C PRO A 193 1.55 -3.04 -13.20
N PRO A 194 2.63 -2.48 -12.64
CA PRO A 194 2.70 -1.06 -12.32
C PRO A 194 2.41 -0.15 -13.51
N GLY A 195 1.45 0.77 -13.34
CA GLY A 195 1.12 1.77 -14.36
C GLY A 195 0.31 1.28 -15.55
N THR A 196 -0.22 0.05 -15.54
CA THR A 196 -1.03 -0.51 -16.65
C THR A 196 -2.49 -0.05 -16.66
N GLY A 197 -2.90 0.81 -15.75
CA GLY A 197 -4.25 1.34 -15.71
C GLY A 197 -5.28 0.41 -15.07
N LYS A 198 -4.85 -0.49 -14.16
CA LYS A 198 -5.72 -1.37 -13.37
C LYS A 198 -6.94 -0.65 -12.80
N THR A 199 -6.73 0.47 -12.10
CA THR A 199 -7.82 1.27 -11.51
C THR A 199 -8.76 1.87 -12.57
N ARG A 200 -8.25 2.20 -13.76
CA ARG A 200 -9.08 2.69 -14.86
C ARG A 200 -9.98 1.59 -15.41
N ALA A 201 -9.43 0.38 -15.63
CA ALA A 201 -10.21 -0.78 -16.07
C ALA A 201 -11.28 -1.14 -15.03
N LEU A 202 -10.92 -1.15 -13.73
CA LEU A 202 -11.87 -1.34 -12.64
C LEU A 202 -13.00 -0.30 -12.68
N ALA A 203 -12.67 0.99 -12.81
CA ALA A 203 -13.67 2.06 -12.81
C ALA A 203 -14.62 1.99 -14.01
N GLU A 204 -14.11 1.71 -15.21
CA GLU A 204 -14.93 1.49 -16.41
C GLU A 204 -15.90 0.32 -16.23
N MET A 205 -15.39 -0.82 -15.74
CA MET A 205 -16.19 -2.01 -15.48
C MET A 205 -17.31 -1.73 -14.48
N VAL A 206 -16.96 -1.14 -13.32
CA VAL A 206 -17.92 -0.79 -12.26
C VAL A 206 -19.00 0.17 -12.79
N THR A 207 -18.60 1.17 -13.57
CA THR A 207 -19.53 2.13 -14.17
C THR A 207 -20.57 1.43 -15.04
N ARG A 208 -20.16 0.41 -15.80
CA ARG A 208 -21.09 -0.39 -16.63
C ARG A 208 -22.04 -1.22 -15.79
N CYS A 209 -21.54 -1.88 -14.74
CA CYS A 209 -22.36 -2.62 -13.79
C CYS A 209 -23.44 -1.73 -13.16
N VAL A 210 -23.03 -0.56 -12.65
CA VAL A 210 -23.95 0.41 -12.03
C VAL A 210 -25.02 0.91 -13.01
N ARG A 211 -24.63 1.21 -14.26
CA ARG A 211 -25.58 1.63 -15.31
C ARG A 211 -26.52 0.51 -15.74
N ALA A 212 -26.13 -0.75 -15.53
CA ALA A 212 -26.99 -1.91 -15.74
C ALA A 212 -27.90 -2.22 -14.53
N GLY A 213 -27.88 -1.38 -13.48
CA GLY A 213 -28.68 -1.55 -12.27
C GLY A 213 -28.03 -2.46 -11.21
N GLU A 214 -26.76 -2.85 -11.38
CA GLU A 214 -26.09 -3.75 -10.43
C GLU A 214 -25.60 -3.01 -9.17
N ARG A 215 -25.70 -3.68 -8.02
CA ARG A 215 -25.15 -3.26 -6.72
C ARG A 215 -23.73 -3.80 -6.58
N VAL A 216 -22.77 -2.89 -6.49
CA VAL A 216 -21.35 -3.24 -6.52
C VAL A 216 -20.67 -2.93 -5.19
N LEU A 217 -19.94 -3.91 -4.66
CA LEU A 217 -19.02 -3.71 -3.55
C LEU A 217 -17.58 -3.53 -4.08
N ILE A 218 -16.88 -2.50 -3.60
CA ILE A 218 -15.43 -2.38 -3.75
C ILE A 218 -14.80 -2.53 -2.37
N THR A 219 -13.91 -3.50 -2.22
CA THR A 219 -13.17 -3.74 -0.98
C THR A 219 -11.67 -3.86 -1.23
N SER A 220 -10.90 -3.56 -0.20
CA SER A 220 -9.45 -3.74 -0.17
C SER A 220 -8.97 -3.83 1.26
N PHE A 221 -7.73 -4.31 1.44
CA PHE A 221 -7.06 -4.29 2.75
C PHE A 221 -6.80 -2.87 3.26
N THR A 222 -6.57 -1.89 2.38
CA THR A 222 -6.26 -0.52 2.74
C THR A 222 -7.37 0.46 2.37
N HIS A 223 -7.65 1.42 3.25
CA HIS A 223 -8.59 2.51 2.98
C HIS A 223 -8.19 3.31 1.74
N ARG A 224 -6.89 3.51 1.52
CA ARG A 224 -6.35 4.26 0.39
C ARG A 224 -6.71 3.62 -0.96
N ALA A 225 -6.60 2.30 -1.08
CA ALA A 225 -6.98 1.60 -2.31
C ALA A 225 -8.48 1.77 -2.57
N ILE A 226 -9.32 1.62 -1.54
CA ILE A 226 -10.77 1.86 -1.66
C ILE A 226 -11.04 3.29 -2.13
N HIS A 227 -10.39 4.32 -1.53
CA HIS A 227 -10.58 5.71 -1.94
C HIS A 227 -10.20 5.94 -3.40
N ASN A 228 -9.03 5.48 -3.82
CA ASN A 228 -8.58 5.61 -5.19
C ASN A 228 -9.56 4.97 -6.19
N ALA A 229 -10.10 3.80 -5.84
CA ALA A 229 -11.08 3.12 -6.67
C ALA A 229 -12.42 3.89 -6.72
N LEU A 230 -12.93 4.34 -5.56
CA LEU A 230 -14.17 5.12 -5.50
C LEU A 230 -14.05 6.48 -6.21
N ASP A 231 -12.92 7.17 -6.07
CA ASP A 231 -12.66 8.44 -6.78
C ASP A 231 -12.65 8.23 -8.29
N ALA A 232 -12.01 7.16 -8.76
CA ALA A 232 -11.99 6.80 -10.17
C ALA A 232 -13.41 6.47 -10.68
N VAL A 233 -14.16 5.66 -9.94
CA VAL A 233 -15.56 5.30 -10.31
C VAL A 233 -16.45 6.54 -10.32
N ALA A 234 -16.39 7.41 -9.30
CA ALA A 234 -17.17 8.64 -9.26
C ALA A 234 -16.87 9.56 -10.45
N GLY A 235 -15.58 9.64 -10.86
CA GLY A 235 -15.17 10.39 -12.04
C GLY A 235 -15.67 9.82 -13.36
N PHE A 236 -15.71 8.49 -13.51
CA PHE A 236 -16.23 7.81 -14.71
C PHE A 236 -17.75 7.80 -14.78
N LEU A 237 -18.42 7.58 -13.65
CA LEU A 237 -19.88 7.51 -13.58
C LEU A 237 -20.51 8.89 -13.79
N GLY A 238 -19.88 9.94 -13.25
CA GLY A 238 -20.41 11.32 -13.26
C GLY A 238 -21.56 11.57 -12.26
N GLU A 239 -21.91 10.58 -11.45
CA GLU A 239 -23.01 10.56 -10.47
C GLU A 239 -22.44 10.17 -9.08
N PRO A 240 -21.71 11.08 -8.41
CA PRO A 240 -21.03 10.78 -7.16
C PRO A 240 -21.95 10.40 -6.00
N GLU A 241 -23.23 10.72 -6.06
CA GLU A 241 -24.26 10.33 -5.10
C GLU A 241 -24.54 8.83 -5.09
N ARG A 242 -24.27 8.13 -6.20
CA ARG A 242 -24.35 6.66 -6.30
C ARG A 242 -23.12 5.94 -5.77
N VAL A 243 -22.10 6.68 -5.33
CA VAL A 243 -20.85 6.16 -4.82
C VAL A 243 -20.70 6.54 -3.35
N VAL A 244 -20.64 5.55 -2.48
CA VAL A 244 -20.51 5.80 -1.04
C VAL A 244 -19.43 4.95 -0.40
N LYS A 245 -18.90 5.41 0.70
CA LYS A 245 -18.03 4.62 1.56
C LYS A 245 -18.70 4.36 2.90
N ILE A 246 -18.58 3.14 3.40
CA ILE A 246 -19.03 2.76 4.74
C ILE A 246 -17.83 2.59 5.65
N GLY A 247 -17.92 3.17 6.86
CA GLY A 247 -16.88 3.09 7.87
C GLY A 247 -16.63 4.41 8.59
N ALA A 248 -15.56 4.49 9.36
CA ALA A 248 -15.25 5.68 10.13
C ALA A 248 -15.00 6.90 9.22
N PRO A 249 -15.60 8.07 9.52
CA PRO A 249 -15.53 9.28 8.68
C PRO A 249 -14.12 9.85 8.48
N ILE A 250 -13.22 9.55 9.37
CA ILE A 250 -11.81 9.96 9.37
C ILE A 250 -11.11 9.72 8.01
N TYR A 251 -11.54 8.70 7.30
CA TYR A 251 -10.92 8.31 6.04
C TYR A 251 -11.57 8.93 4.79
N ALA A 252 -12.51 9.88 4.92
CA ALA A 252 -13.33 10.36 3.80
C ALA A 252 -13.11 11.84 3.41
N ARG A 253 -11.96 12.43 3.75
CA ARG A 253 -11.74 13.86 3.53
C ARG A 253 -11.43 14.19 2.07
N GLY A 254 -12.14 15.18 1.54
CA GLY A 254 -11.88 15.76 0.22
C GLY A 254 -12.38 14.96 -0.97
N SER A 255 -13.14 13.89 -0.75
CA SER A 255 -13.70 13.04 -1.81
C SER A 255 -15.03 13.59 -2.33
N ALA A 256 -15.36 13.32 -3.61
CA ALA A 256 -16.64 13.69 -4.21
C ALA A 256 -17.81 12.84 -3.67
N TRP A 257 -17.53 11.59 -3.32
CA TRP A 257 -18.47 10.64 -2.73
C TRP A 257 -18.66 10.90 -1.22
N LYS A 258 -19.75 10.36 -0.66
CA LYS A 258 -20.08 10.52 0.76
C LYS A 258 -19.66 9.29 1.58
N ASN A 259 -19.34 9.55 2.87
CA ASN A 259 -19.07 8.50 3.84
C ASN A 259 -20.21 8.41 4.85
N TYR A 260 -20.63 7.18 5.14
CA TYR A 260 -21.59 6.86 6.19
C TYR A 260 -20.98 5.88 7.19
N GLU A 261 -21.33 6.01 8.45
CA GLU A 261 -20.81 5.12 9.47
C GLU A 261 -21.36 3.69 9.34
N LYS A 262 -22.65 3.58 9.00
CA LYS A 262 -23.35 2.30 8.77
C LYS A 262 -24.15 2.38 7.47
N PHE A 263 -24.28 1.27 6.75
CA PHE A 263 -25.02 1.23 5.49
C PHE A 263 -26.49 1.61 5.65
N ARG A 264 -27.18 1.16 6.72
CA ARG A 264 -28.57 1.50 7.00
C ARG A 264 -28.86 3.02 7.10
N ASP A 265 -27.82 3.82 7.37
CA ASP A 265 -27.92 5.28 7.48
C ASP A 265 -27.69 5.97 6.12
N CYS A 266 -27.33 5.19 5.10
CA CYS A 266 -27.10 5.65 3.74
C CYS A 266 -28.42 5.70 2.94
N PRO A 267 -28.66 6.75 2.12
CA PRO A 267 -29.82 6.79 1.23
C PRO A 267 -29.94 5.57 0.31
N LEU A 268 -28.82 5.02 -0.18
CA LEU A 268 -28.79 3.85 -1.06
C LEU A 268 -29.35 2.56 -0.42
N ALA A 269 -29.42 2.52 0.92
CA ALA A 269 -30.04 1.37 1.62
C ALA A 269 -31.56 1.24 1.39
N ARG A 270 -32.19 2.23 0.76
CA ARG A 270 -33.64 2.29 0.44
C ARG A 270 -33.91 2.34 -1.06
N ASP A 271 -32.85 2.25 -1.85
CA ASP A 271 -32.88 2.36 -3.30
C ASP A 271 -32.70 0.96 -3.91
N ASP A 272 -33.81 0.34 -4.26
CA ASP A 272 -33.83 -1.03 -4.82
C ASP A 272 -33.82 -1.05 -6.36
N ASP A 273 -34.04 0.09 -7.03
CA ASP A 273 -34.29 0.15 -8.47
C ASP A 273 -33.07 0.60 -9.28
N ASP A 274 -32.10 1.27 -8.66
CA ASP A 274 -30.92 1.81 -9.34
C ASP A 274 -29.62 1.16 -8.85
N GLY A 275 -28.66 0.94 -9.77
CA GLY A 275 -27.33 0.45 -9.43
C GLY A 275 -26.49 1.48 -8.64
N TRP A 276 -25.66 1.00 -7.74
CA TRP A 276 -24.81 1.84 -6.90
C TRP A 276 -23.55 1.11 -6.44
N VAL A 277 -22.62 1.88 -5.85
CA VAL A 277 -21.32 1.37 -5.37
C VAL A 277 -21.12 1.66 -3.90
N VAL A 278 -20.74 0.63 -3.16
CA VAL A 278 -20.28 0.74 -1.77
C VAL A 278 -18.81 0.39 -1.67
N GLY A 279 -18.01 1.26 -1.07
CA GLY A 279 -16.64 0.97 -0.65
C GLY A 279 -16.57 0.64 0.84
N ALA A 280 -16.00 -0.51 1.22
CA ALA A 280 -15.82 -0.89 2.62
C ALA A 280 -14.66 -1.87 2.80
N THR A 281 -13.97 -1.83 3.95
CA THR A 281 -12.99 -2.88 4.29
C THR A 281 -13.70 -4.17 4.72
N PRO A 282 -13.06 -5.35 4.61
CA PRO A 282 -13.67 -6.62 5.02
C PRO A 282 -14.23 -6.61 6.46
N PHE A 283 -13.54 -5.97 7.39
CA PHE A 283 -13.99 -5.86 8.78
C PHE A 283 -15.24 -4.98 8.96
N VAL A 284 -15.38 -3.95 8.13
CA VAL A 284 -16.56 -3.07 8.11
C VAL A 284 -17.76 -3.83 7.53
N LEU A 285 -17.56 -4.66 6.49
CA LEU A 285 -18.61 -5.50 5.92
C LEU A 285 -19.26 -6.37 7.00
N ALA A 286 -18.47 -7.10 7.76
CA ALA A 286 -18.96 -8.00 8.81
C ALA A 286 -19.75 -7.31 9.94
N SER A 287 -19.55 -6.00 10.13
CA SER A 287 -20.12 -5.27 11.28
C SER A 287 -21.14 -4.20 10.92
N ARG A 288 -21.00 -3.53 9.77
CA ARG A 288 -21.73 -2.30 9.42
C ARG A 288 -22.50 -2.35 8.10
N VAL A 289 -22.25 -3.38 7.28
CA VAL A 289 -22.96 -3.67 6.04
C VAL A 289 -23.62 -5.03 6.22
N LYS A 290 -24.82 -5.04 6.79
CA LYS A 290 -25.58 -6.27 7.06
C LYS A 290 -26.77 -6.36 6.13
N ASP A 291 -27.15 -7.58 5.82
CA ASP A 291 -28.38 -7.91 5.06
C ASP A 291 -28.40 -7.30 3.63
N VAL A 292 -27.22 -7.10 3.04
CA VAL A 292 -27.03 -6.63 1.67
C VAL A 292 -26.31 -7.71 0.88
N GLU A 293 -26.93 -8.18 -0.18
CA GLU A 293 -26.30 -9.02 -1.19
C GLU A 293 -25.92 -8.13 -2.39
N PHE A 294 -24.64 -8.14 -2.75
CA PHE A 294 -24.12 -7.41 -3.91
C PHE A 294 -24.16 -8.32 -5.15
N ASP A 295 -24.46 -7.73 -6.28
CA ASP A 295 -24.41 -8.44 -7.56
C ASP A 295 -22.96 -8.76 -7.95
N ARG A 296 -22.03 -7.82 -7.61
CA ARG A 296 -20.59 -8.00 -7.81
C ARG A 296 -19.78 -7.52 -6.60
N VAL A 297 -18.81 -8.32 -6.25
CA VAL A 297 -17.81 -8.00 -5.20
C VAL A 297 -16.45 -7.85 -5.86
N ILE A 298 -15.84 -6.68 -5.70
CA ILE A 298 -14.56 -6.35 -6.29
C ILE A 298 -13.53 -6.18 -5.19
N VAL A 299 -12.43 -6.92 -5.30
CA VAL A 299 -11.29 -6.84 -4.38
C VAL A 299 -10.14 -6.15 -5.11
N ASP A 300 -9.85 -4.90 -4.77
CA ASP A 300 -8.65 -4.22 -5.28
C ASP A 300 -7.44 -4.45 -4.37
N GLU A 301 -6.23 -4.40 -4.94
CA GLU A 301 -4.97 -4.76 -4.29
C GLU A 301 -5.00 -6.18 -3.68
N ALA A 302 -5.61 -7.12 -4.41
CA ALA A 302 -5.83 -8.50 -3.96
C ALA A 302 -4.51 -9.26 -3.66
N GLY A 303 -3.39 -8.82 -4.22
CA GLY A 303 -2.05 -9.34 -3.88
C GLY A 303 -1.68 -9.17 -2.41
N GLN A 304 -2.21 -8.15 -1.73
CA GLN A 304 -1.94 -7.88 -0.31
C GLN A 304 -2.94 -8.52 0.65
N MET A 305 -4.07 -9.02 0.14
CA MET A 305 -5.15 -9.55 0.97
C MET A 305 -4.98 -11.06 1.15
N THR A 306 -5.11 -11.53 2.38
CA THR A 306 -5.14 -12.97 2.66
C THR A 306 -6.50 -13.58 2.30
N MET A 307 -6.52 -14.90 2.03
CA MET A 307 -7.76 -15.59 1.69
C MET A 307 -8.86 -15.49 2.76
N PRO A 308 -8.59 -15.57 4.08
CA PRO A 308 -9.63 -15.35 5.09
C PRO A 308 -10.32 -13.98 5.01
N LEU A 309 -9.58 -12.92 4.69
CA LEU A 309 -10.15 -11.58 4.46
C LEU A 309 -10.96 -11.52 3.17
N ALA A 310 -10.50 -12.16 2.11
CA ALA A 310 -11.24 -12.26 0.85
C ALA A 310 -12.57 -12.99 1.04
N LEU A 311 -12.60 -14.08 1.81
CA LEU A 311 -13.83 -14.81 2.13
C LEU A 311 -14.88 -13.94 2.84
N MET A 312 -14.45 -13.01 3.72
CA MET A 312 -15.38 -12.06 4.36
C MET A 312 -16.08 -11.17 3.32
N ALA A 313 -15.39 -10.81 2.25
CA ALA A 313 -15.99 -10.06 1.15
C ALA A 313 -16.82 -10.96 0.23
N MET A 314 -16.31 -12.13 -0.16
CA MET A 314 -17.00 -13.08 -1.04
C MET A 314 -18.37 -13.50 -0.49
N LEU A 315 -18.51 -13.58 0.83
CA LEU A 315 -19.79 -13.90 1.50
C LEU A 315 -20.87 -12.83 1.31
N THR A 316 -20.55 -11.67 0.75
CA THR A 316 -21.51 -10.58 0.54
C THR A 316 -22.10 -10.53 -0.89
N GLY A 317 -21.69 -11.43 -1.79
CA GLY A 317 -22.23 -11.48 -3.16
C GLY A 317 -21.81 -12.74 -3.90
N ARG A 318 -22.39 -12.94 -5.08
CA ARG A 318 -22.28 -14.19 -5.84
C ARG A 318 -21.22 -14.18 -6.93
N LYS A 319 -20.77 -13.01 -7.40
CA LYS A 319 -19.72 -12.83 -8.41
C LYS A 319 -18.56 -12.04 -7.85
N TRP A 320 -17.34 -12.52 -8.07
CA TRP A 320 -16.14 -11.97 -7.45
C TRP A 320 -15.08 -11.62 -8.48
N LEU A 321 -14.55 -10.40 -8.40
CA LEU A 321 -13.54 -9.89 -9.31
C LEU A 321 -12.33 -9.40 -8.50
N PHE A 322 -11.17 -9.93 -8.80
CA PHE A 322 -9.95 -9.64 -8.05
C PHE A 322 -8.96 -8.88 -8.91
N PHE A 323 -8.70 -7.64 -8.54
CA PHE A 323 -7.70 -6.79 -9.15
C PHE A 323 -6.45 -6.76 -8.29
N GLY A 324 -5.29 -7.10 -8.84
CA GLY A 324 -4.06 -7.17 -8.06
C GLY A 324 -2.82 -7.33 -8.90
N ASP A 325 -1.71 -7.55 -8.23
CA ASP A 325 -0.45 -7.90 -8.86
C ASP A 325 0.35 -8.81 -7.90
N GLY A 326 0.53 -10.06 -8.28
CA GLY A 326 1.27 -11.05 -7.50
C GLY A 326 2.78 -10.77 -7.41
N GLU A 327 3.31 -9.89 -8.25
CA GLU A 327 4.73 -9.52 -8.28
C GLU A 327 5.02 -8.20 -7.54
N GLN A 328 3.99 -7.57 -6.92
CA GLN A 328 4.14 -6.50 -5.96
C GLN A 328 4.09 -7.04 -4.52
N LEU A 329 3.94 -6.16 -3.52
CA LEU A 329 3.93 -6.57 -2.11
C LEU A 329 2.80 -7.57 -1.83
N GLY A 330 3.15 -8.66 -1.14
CA GLY A 330 2.20 -9.63 -0.62
C GLY A 330 1.64 -9.25 0.75
N PRO A 331 0.79 -10.10 1.34
CA PRO A 331 0.34 -9.94 2.71
C PRO A 331 1.52 -10.07 3.68
N VAL A 332 1.46 -9.34 4.79
CA VAL A 332 2.43 -9.45 5.88
C VAL A 332 1.86 -10.39 6.93
N LEU A 333 2.51 -11.53 7.14
CA LEU A 333 2.19 -12.49 8.17
C LEU A 333 3.34 -12.56 9.19
N THR A 334 3.00 -12.55 10.47
CA THR A 334 3.99 -12.60 11.56
C THR A 334 4.53 -14.03 11.75
N SER A 335 3.72 -15.02 11.39
CA SER A 335 4.04 -16.45 11.55
C SER A 335 4.87 -17.03 10.40
N LEU A 336 5.01 -16.32 9.28
CA LEU A 336 5.66 -16.82 8.07
C LEU A 336 6.66 -15.81 7.53
N PRO A 337 7.76 -16.28 6.92
CA PRO A 337 8.67 -15.42 6.17
C PRO A 337 7.96 -14.81 4.94
N PRO A 338 8.42 -13.66 4.42
CA PRO A 338 7.74 -12.92 3.36
C PRO A 338 7.48 -13.73 2.08
N ARG A 339 8.39 -14.62 1.69
CA ARG A 339 8.26 -15.49 0.52
C ARG A 339 7.10 -16.47 0.66
N GLU A 340 6.97 -17.11 1.83
CA GLU A 340 5.86 -18.01 2.12
C GLU A 340 4.54 -17.25 2.32
N ALA A 341 4.58 -16.12 3.04
CA ALA A 341 3.40 -15.28 3.27
C ALA A 341 2.73 -14.85 1.95
N ARG A 342 3.51 -14.58 0.91
CA ARG A 342 3.02 -14.22 -0.43
C ARG A 342 2.13 -15.30 -1.06
N GLU A 343 2.42 -16.58 -0.82
CA GLU A 343 1.61 -17.69 -1.34
C GLU A 343 0.20 -17.75 -0.70
N TRP A 344 0.01 -17.09 0.43
CA TRP A 344 -1.28 -16.97 1.11
C TRP A 344 -2.11 -15.74 0.69
N SER A 345 -1.64 -14.97 -0.30
CA SER A 345 -2.48 -13.93 -0.88
C SER A 345 -3.68 -14.54 -1.61
N CYS A 346 -4.83 -13.91 -1.48
CA CYS A 346 -6.03 -14.39 -2.18
C CYS A 346 -5.81 -14.39 -3.69
N PHE A 347 -5.08 -13.43 -4.24
CA PHE A 347 -4.78 -13.36 -5.67
C PHE A 347 -4.03 -14.60 -6.16
N ARG A 348 -2.93 -15.01 -5.47
CA ARG A 348 -2.17 -16.22 -5.84
C ARG A 348 -2.95 -17.52 -5.64
N MET A 349 -3.74 -17.59 -4.58
CA MET A 349 -4.55 -18.78 -4.34
C MET A 349 -5.64 -18.94 -5.39
N LEU A 350 -6.35 -17.86 -5.70
CA LEU A 350 -7.46 -17.88 -6.64
C LEU A 350 -7.03 -17.97 -8.12
N SER A 351 -5.83 -17.48 -8.47
CA SER A 351 -5.28 -17.63 -9.84
C SER A 351 -5.01 -19.09 -10.24
N ARG A 352 -5.07 -20.02 -9.29
CA ARG A 352 -5.01 -21.47 -9.56
C ARG A 352 -6.39 -22.07 -9.85
N LEU A 353 -7.46 -21.35 -9.60
CA LEU A 353 -8.85 -21.81 -9.68
C LEU A 353 -9.67 -21.07 -10.74
N ALA A 354 -9.30 -19.82 -11.03
CA ALA A 354 -10.02 -18.98 -11.98
C ALA A 354 -9.05 -18.37 -13.01
N GLU A 355 -9.61 -17.98 -14.15
CA GLU A 355 -8.85 -17.32 -15.22
C GLU A 355 -8.31 -15.96 -14.80
N THR A 356 -7.17 -15.62 -15.37
CA THR A 356 -6.47 -14.37 -15.06
C THR A 356 -6.07 -13.64 -16.33
N THR A 357 -6.59 -12.44 -16.52
CA THR A 357 -6.14 -11.54 -17.59
C THR A 357 -5.01 -10.67 -17.09
N ARG A 358 -3.90 -10.65 -17.81
CA ARG A 358 -2.78 -9.77 -17.51
C ARG A 358 -2.82 -8.52 -18.40
N LEU A 359 -2.83 -7.35 -17.78
CA LEU A 359 -2.56 -6.08 -18.47
C LEU A 359 -1.06 -5.97 -18.76
N ASN A 360 -0.68 -5.51 -19.94
CA ASN A 360 0.72 -5.52 -20.38
C ASN A 360 1.25 -4.16 -20.89
N THR A 361 0.41 -3.15 -20.99
CA THR A 361 0.78 -1.84 -21.48
C THR A 361 0.84 -0.82 -20.36
N GLY A 362 2.04 -0.35 -20.01
CA GLY A 362 2.29 0.60 -18.94
C GLY A 362 2.23 2.06 -19.39
N TYR A 363 1.53 2.91 -18.67
CA TYR A 363 1.38 4.35 -18.94
C TYR A 363 2.14 5.23 -17.96
N ARG A 364 2.95 4.64 -17.10
CA ARG A 364 3.75 5.34 -16.08
C ARG A 364 5.20 5.49 -16.48
N MET A 365 5.92 4.38 -16.57
CA MET A 365 7.35 4.34 -16.82
C MET A 365 7.67 4.59 -18.30
N ASN A 366 8.80 5.25 -18.57
CA ASN A 366 9.37 5.27 -19.90
C ASN A 366 9.90 3.90 -20.32
N ALA A 367 10.27 3.75 -21.59
CA ALA A 367 10.75 2.47 -22.10
C ALA A 367 11.97 1.93 -21.34
N GLY A 368 12.95 2.79 -21.02
CA GLY A 368 14.17 2.37 -20.34
C GLY A 368 13.96 1.86 -18.91
N LEU A 369 13.01 2.45 -18.15
CA LEU A 369 12.64 1.97 -16.83
C LEU A 369 11.79 0.70 -16.88
N THR A 370 11.08 0.45 -17.99
CA THR A 370 10.18 -0.71 -18.13
C THR A 370 10.95 -2.01 -18.37
N VAL A 371 12.16 -1.97 -18.96
CA VAL A 371 12.91 -3.16 -19.35
C VAL A 371 13.14 -4.11 -18.18
N TRP A 372 13.80 -3.66 -17.12
CA TRP A 372 14.16 -4.53 -16.00
C TRP A 372 12.95 -5.18 -15.31
N PRO A 373 11.89 -4.45 -14.89
CA PRO A 373 10.73 -5.10 -14.27
C PRO A 373 9.99 -6.00 -15.24
N SER A 374 9.94 -5.68 -16.55
CA SER A 374 9.32 -6.52 -17.56
C SER A 374 10.00 -7.89 -17.65
N GLU A 375 11.31 -7.91 -17.82
CA GLU A 375 12.08 -9.16 -17.94
C GLU A 375 12.10 -9.96 -16.64
N THR A 376 12.22 -9.27 -15.49
CA THR A 376 12.39 -9.91 -14.19
C THR A 376 11.10 -10.48 -13.62
N PHE A 377 9.98 -9.76 -13.76
CA PHE A 377 8.72 -10.09 -13.07
C PHE A 377 7.56 -10.46 -14.00
N TYR A 378 7.60 -9.97 -15.25
CA TYR A 378 6.43 -10.09 -16.14
C TYR A 378 6.73 -10.85 -17.44
N GLY A 379 7.83 -11.62 -17.46
CA GLY A 379 8.18 -12.50 -18.58
C GLY A 379 8.47 -11.77 -19.90
N GLY A 380 8.87 -10.51 -19.85
CA GLY A 380 9.12 -9.67 -21.01
C GLY A 380 7.85 -9.03 -21.64
N ASP A 381 6.68 -9.26 -21.07
CA ASP A 381 5.39 -8.91 -21.65
C ASP A 381 4.98 -7.45 -21.36
N LEU A 382 5.49 -6.84 -20.28
CA LEU A 382 5.18 -5.47 -19.91
C LEU A 382 5.92 -4.49 -20.82
N GLN A 383 5.17 -3.64 -21.51
CA GLN A 383 5.69 -2.64 -22.45
C GLN A 383 5.24 -1.22 -22.08
N ALA A 384 6.10 -0.25 -22.29
CA ALA A 384 5.71 1.15 -22.15
C ALA A 384 4.80 1.57 -23.32
N ALA A 385 3.68 2.20 -23.02
CA ALA A 385 2.79 2.74 -24.03
C ALA A 385 3.55 3.77 -24.91
N PRO A 386 3.27 3.86 -26.23
CA PRO A 386 3.97 4.79 -27.12
C PRO A 386 3.99 6.25 -26.62
N VAL A 387 2.92 6.68 -25.96
CA VAL A 387 2.78 8.04 -25.41
C VAL A 387 3.74 8.34 -24.25
N VAL A 388 4.28 7.33 -23.57
CA VAL A 388 5.22 7.48 -22.45
C VAL A 388 6.60 6.89 -22.73
N ALA A 389 6.75 6.04 -23.74
CA ALA A 389 7.99 5.31 -24.04
C ALA A 389 9.18 6.26 -24.22
N GLY A 390 8.98 7.38 -24.86
CA GLY A 390 10.01 8.41 -25.12
C GLY A 390 10.18 9.45 -24.01
N ARG A 391 9.46 9.35 -22.88
CA ARG A 391 9.60 10.32 -21.77
C ARG A 391 11.03 10.35 -21.26
N ARG A 392 11.53 11.55 -20.95
CA ARG A 392 12.83 11.78 -20.36
C ARG A 392 12.72 12.78 -19.21
N LEU A 393 13.63 12.71 -18.27
CA LEU A 393 13.74 13.71 -17.22
C LEU A 393 13.99 15.07 -17.87
N SER A 394 13.14 16.04 -17.54
CA SER A 394 13.26 17.42 -18.04
C SER A 394 13.67 18.33 -16.89
N LEU A 395 14.79 19.01 -17.06
CA LEU A 395 15.37 19.94 -16.10
C LEU A 395 15.60 21.30 -16.79
N PRO A 396 14.58 22.16 -16.81
CA PRO A 396 14.61 23.40 -17.63
C PRO A 396 15.77 24.35 -17.32
N SER A 397 16.21 24.40 -16.07
CA SER A 397 17.30 25.29 -15.63
C SER A 397 18.71 24.67 -15.75
N GLY A 398 18.80 23.43 -16.29
CA GLY A 398 20.04 22.67 -16.30
C GLY A 398 20.46 22.23 -14.91
N VAL A 399 21.57 21.48 -14.82
CA VAL A 399 22.12 20.99 -13.55
C VAL A 399 23.41 21.76 -13.24
N ALA A 400 23.37 22.62 -12.22
CA ALA A 400 24.53 23.43 -11.81
C ALA A 400 25.55 22.65 -10.96
N ASP A 401 25.14 21.56 -10.31
CA ASP A 401 26.02 20.71 -9.51
C ASP A 401 26.69 19.67 -10.40
N GLU A 402 27.92 19.94 -10.84
CA GLU A 402 28.69 19.07 -11.73
C GLU A 402 28.91 17.66 -11.16
N GLY A 403 29.04 17.51 -9.84
CA GLY A 403 29.18 16.20 -9.20
C GLY A 403 27.93 15.33 -9.32
N VAL A 404 26.76 15.95 -9.26
CA VAL A 404 25.46 15.25 -9.36
C VAL A 404 24.97 15.09 -10.81
N ALA A 405 25.43 15.94 -11.72
CA ALA A 405 24.97 15.99 -13.10
C ALA A 405 24.96 14.62 -13.81
N PRO A 406 25.97 13.74 -13.68
CA PRO A 406 25.94 12.42 -14.33
C PRO A 406 24.77 11.55 -13.84
N ALA A 407 24.41 11.64 -12.55
CA ALA A 407 23.28 10.90 -12.00
C ALA A 407 21.93 11.43 -12.51
N LEU A 408 21.87 12.67 -13.02
CA LEU A 408 20.67 13.32 -13.54
C LEU A 408 20.60 13.32 -15.08
N ASP A 409 21.57 12.73 -15.76
CA ASP A 409 21.55 12.64 -17.22
C ASP A 409 20.29 11.91 -17.70
N ALA A 410 19.49 12.59 -18.50
CA ALA A 410 18.22 12.09 -19.05
C ALA A 410 18.40 10.89 -20.02
N ALA A 411 19.62 10.65 -20.53
CA ALA A 411 19.92 9.48 -21.36
C ALA A 411 19.91 8.17 -20.57
N HIS A 412 20.12 8.23 -19.25
CA HIS A 412 20.23 7.07 -18.36
C HIS A 412 19.06 7.02 -17.38
N PRO A 413 17.91 6.43 -17.73
CA PRO A 413 16.72 6.42 -16.89
C PRO A 413 16.92 5.62 -15.58
N LEU A 414 17.75 4.60 -15.57
CA LEU A 414 18.11 3.81 -14.39
C LEU A 414 19.61 3.96 -14.09
N VAL A 415 19.95 4.48 -12.92
CA VAL A 415 21.32 4.77 -12.51
C VAL A 415 21.60 4.11 -11.16
N TRP A 416 22.78 3.54 -11.00
CA TRP A 416 23.33 3.09 -9.75
C TRP A 416 24.53 3.96 -9.35
N VAL A 417 24.40 4.71 -8.27
CA VAL A 417 25.52 5.40 -7.61
C VAL A 417 26.15 4.43 -6.61
N ALA A 418 27.33 3.94 -6.93
CA ALA A 418 28.04 2.93 -6.18
C ALA A 418 28.89 3.57 -5.06
N PHE A 419 28.67 3.14 -3.82
CA PHE A 419 29.40 3.54 -2.64
C PHE A 419 30.37 2.44 -2.18
N ASP A 420 31.45 2.81 -1.50
CA ASP A 420 32.44 1.87 -0.96
C ASP A 420 32.35 1.66 0.57
N HIS A 421 31.32 2.24 1.22
CA HIS A 421 31.12 2.04 2.66
C HIS A 421 30.84 0.56 3.01
N ARG A 422 31.30 0.12 4.18
CA ARG A 422 31.22 -1.28 4.66
C ARG A 422 30.68 -1.42 6.07
N ASP A 423 30.25 -0.34 6.68
CA ASP A 423 29.80 -0.22 8.07
C ASP A 423 28.32 0.18 8.18
N GLY A 424 27.60 0.26 7.06
CA GLY A 424 26.20 0.65 7.00
C GLY A 424 25.27 -0.43 7.57
N HIS A 425 24.46 -0.04 8.54
CA HIS A 425 23.39 -0.87 9.11
C HIS A 425 22.01 -0.37 8.64
N VAL A 426 21.28 0.30 9.55
CA VAL A 426 19.97 0.90 9.27
C VAL A 426 20.06 2.36 8.84
N VAL A 427 21.25 2.95 8.94
CA VAL A 427 21.58 4.33 8.54
C VAL A 427 22.95 4.35 7.90
N GLN A 428 23.06 5.08 6.79
CA GLN A 428 24.32 5.45 6.16
C GLN A 428 24.26 6.92 5.76
N ASP A 429 25.15 7.70 6.36
CA ASP A 429 25.11 9.16 6.25
C ASP A 429 25.52 9.64 4.85
N ASP A 430 26.50 8.99 4.23
CA ASP A 430 26.97 9.36 2.88
C ASP A 430 25.84 9.17 1.84
N GLU A 431 25.09 8.06 1.90
CA GLU A 431 23.91 7.88 1.04
C GLU A 431 22.81 8.90 1.34
N ALA A 432 22.60 9.22 2.63
CA ALA A 432 21.59 10.20 3.03
C ALA A 432 21.94 11.61 2.54
N LEU A 433 23.21 11.97 2.62
CA LEU A 433 23.75 13.23 2.14
C LEU A 433 23.65 13.32 0.61
N ALA A 434 24.05 12.27 -0.10
CA ALA A 434 23.96 12.18 -1.55
C ALA A 434 22.50 12.29 -2.03
N ALA A 435 21.57 11.56 -1.40
CA ALA A 435 20.15 11.67 -1.70
C ALA A 435 19.63 13.10 -1.56
N ALA A 436 19.96 13.78 -0.45
CA ALA A 436 19.55 15.15 -0.21
C ALA A 436 20.18 16.14 -1.22
N ARG A 437 21.44 15.91 -1.62
CA ARG A 437 22.12 16.71 -2.63
C ARG A 437 21.53 16.53 -4.03
N ILE A 438 21.16 15.29 -4.39
CA ILE A 438 20.43 15.00 -5.64
C ILE A 438 19.09 15.72 -5.65
N VAL A 439 18.29 15.63 -4.57
CA VAL A 439 17.01 16.35 -4.48
C VAL A 439 17.20 17.87 -4.61
N GLN A 440 18.21 18.42 -3.93
CA GLN A 440 18.52 19.85 -4.04
C GLN A 440 18.84 20.27 -5.47
N ALA A 441 19.64 19.46 -6.18
CA ALA A 441 19.97 19.71 -7.58
C ALA A 441 18.71 19.64 -8.48
N LEU A 442 17.84 18.63 -8.29
CA LEU A 442 16.58 18.49 -9.02
C LEU A 442 15.66 19.70 -8.82
N VAL A 443 15.46 20.13 -7.57
CA VAL A 443 14.61 21.28 -7.23
C VAL A 443 15.18 22.57 -7.80
N ARG A 444 16.49 22.81 -7.69
CA ARG A 444 17.17 23.97 -8.29
C ARG A 444 17.09 23.96 -9.83
N SER A 445 17.03 22.79 -10.43
CA SER A 445 16.88 22.62 -11.88
C SER A 445 15.44 22.75 -12.37
N GLY A 446 14.48 23.07 -11.48
CA GLY A 446 13.10 23.39 -11.82
C GLY A 446 12.10 22.22 -11.64
N LEU A 447 12.53 21.06 -11.10
CA LEU A 447 11.59 19.99 -10.74
C LEU A 447 10.90 20.32 -9.42
N ARG A 448 9.58 20.09 -9.34
CA ARG A 448 8.83 20.31 -8.10
C ARG A 448 9.21 19.24 -7.06
N ALA A 449 9.34 19.62 -5.80
CA ALA A 449 9.70 18.71 -4.73
C ALA A 449 8.68 17.57 -4.55
N GLU A 450 7.41 17.82 -4.81
CA GLU A 450 6.33 16.82 -4.78
C GLU A 450 6.44 15.75 -5.89
N ASP A 451 7.20 16.01 -6.95
CA ASP A 451 7.47 15.06 -8.03
C ASP A 451 8.69 14.16 -7.76
N ILE A 452 9.27 14.27 -6.56
CA ILE A 452 10.44 13.50 -6.13
C ILE A 452 10.05 12.60 -4.95
N ALA A 453 10.51 11.35 -4.98
CA ALA A 453 10.45 10.48 -3.82
C ALA A 453 11.79 9.84 -3.52
N ILE A 454 12.04 9.61 -2.23
CA ILE A 454 13.15 8.80 -1.75
C ILE A 454 12.58 7.59 -1.03
N VAL A 455 12.94 6.41 -1.49
CA VAL A 455 12.49 5.12 -0.97
C VAL A 455 13.62 4.46 -0.20
N VAL A 456 13.35 4.01 1.01
CA VAL A 456 14.36 3.42 1.88
C VAL A 456 13.85 2.12 2.51
N PRO A 457 14.72 1.16 2.86
CA PRO A 457 14.33 -0.01 3.65
C PRO A 457 14.10 0.36 5.12
N TRP A 458 14.80 1.35 5.65
CA TRP A 458 14.84 1.66 7.06
C TRP A 458 14.32 3.07 7.38
N ARG A 459 13.43 3.20 8.35
CA ARG A 459 12.90 4.52 8.80
C ARG A 459 13.97 5.45 9.35
N LYS A 460 14.98 4.88 10.02
CA LYS A 460 16.12 5.68 10.51
C LYS A 460 16.86 6.34 9.36
N GLN A 461 17.00 5.67 8.20
CA GLN A 461 17.54 6.27 6.99
C GLN A 461 16.65 7.40 6.46
N ALA A 462 15.32 7.18 6.42
CA ALA A 462 14.40 8.24 6.02
C ALA A 462 14.52 9.49 6.91
N ARG A 463 14.63 9.30 8.23
CA ARG A 463 14.84 10.40 9.18
C ARG A 463 16.15 11.14 8.90
N ARG A 464 17.23 10.40 8.64
CA ARG A 464 18.55 10.99 8.35
C ARG A 464 18.51 11.82 7.06
N ILE A 465 17.85 11.30 6.03
CA ILE A 465 17.65 12.02 4.76
C ILE A 465 16.82 13.30 4.98
N ARG A 466 15.70 13.22 5.71
CA ARG A 466 14.89 14.42 6.02
C ARG A 466 15.68 15.48 6.79
N HIS A 467 16.55 15.06 7.70
CA HIS A 467 17.44 15.98 8.40
C HIS A 467 18.35 16.75 7.41
N HIS A 468 18.96 16.05 6.46
CA HIS A 468 19.79 16.69 5.44
C HIS A 468 19.00 17.57 4.46
N LEU A 469 17.76 17.19 4.14
CA LEU A 469 16.88 17.99 3.27
C LEU A 469 16.50 19.33 3.92
N ARG A 470 16.15 19.35 5.21
CA ARG A 470 15.85 20.59 5.96
C ARG A 470 17.00 21.57 5.97
N GLY A 471 18.24 21.10 5.96
CA GLY A 471 19.41 21.94 5.87
C GLY A 471 19.74 22.47 4.46
N ARG A 472 19.04 22.01 3.41
CA ARG A 472 19.38 22.29 2.01
C ARG A 472 18.25 22.89 1.19
N LEU A 473 17.02 22.67 1.57
CA LEU A 473 15.80 23.14 0.89
C LEU A 473 15.02 24.09 1.79
N PRO A 474 14.20 24.99 1.23
CA PRO A 474 13.15 25.66 1.97
C PRO A 474 12.24 24.64 2.67
N ASP A 475 11.71 24.98 3.84
CA ASP A 475 10.92 24.05 4.68
C ASP A 475 9.72 23.44 3.95
N ASP A 476 9.02 24.22 3.14
CA ASP A 476 7.90 23.76 2.31
C ASP A 476 8.33 22.72 1.26
N ALA A 477 9.42 22.99 0.54
CA ALA A 477 9.97 22.04 -0.44
C ALA A 477 10.49 20.75 0.24
N ALA A 478 11.15 20.88 1.39
CA ALA A 478 11.64 19.72 2.15
C ALA A 478 10.50 18.81 2.64
N ARG A 479 9.31 19.38 2.94
CA ARG A 479 8.10 18.63 3.34
C ARG A 479 7.39 17.97 2.17
N LEU A 480 7.35 18.62 1.01
CA LEU A 480 6.69 18.12 -0.20
C LEU A 480 7.43 16.93 -0.82
N CYS A 481 8.77 16.85 -0.65
CA CYS A 481 9.55 15.69 -1.07
C CYS A 481 9.21 14.47 -0.19
N VAL A 482 8.68 13.42 -0.82
CA VAL A 482 8.31 12.20 -0.09
C VAL A 482 9.57 11.38 0.23
N VAL A 483 9.80 11.11 1.51
CA VAL A 483 10.87 10.22 1.97
C VAL A 483 10.25 9.15 2.85
N ASP A 484 10.11 7.92 2.37
CA ASP A 484 9.44 6.86 3.15
C ASP A 484 9.88 5.45 2.76
N THR A 485 9.32 4.45 3.45
CA THR A 485 9.56 3.05 3.12
C THR A 485 8.74 2.59 1.91
N VAL A 486 9.14 1.46 1.34
CA VAL A 486 8.52 0.88 0.13
C VAL A 486 7.00 0.68 0.29
N GLU A 487 6.57 0.20 1.46
CA GLU A 487 5.15 -0.08 1.75
C GLU A 487 4.28 1.19 1.61
N ARG A 488 4.82 2.33 1.98
CA ARG A 488 4.10 3.60 1.91
C ARG A 488 4.09 4.23 0.52
N MET A 489 5.02 3.80 -0.32
CA MET A 489 5.08 4.22 -1.71
C MET A 489 4.12 3.48 -2.62
N GLN A 490 3.51 2.38 -2.15
CA GLN A 490 2.57 1.63 -2.96
C GLN A 490 1.37 2.47 -3.38
N GLY A 491 0.95 2.35 -4.65
CA GLY A 491 -0.11 3.17 -5.24
C GLY A 491 0.30 4.61 -5.59
N GLN A 492 1.52 5.05 -5.26
CA GLN A 492 2.03 6.37 -5.64
C GLN A 492 2.93 6.30 -6.87
N GLU A 493 3.16 7.45 -7.49
CA GLU A 493 4.12 7.61 -8.59
C GLU A 493 4.77 8.99 -8.53
N ARG A 494 6.00 9.10 -9.01
CA ARG A 494 6.78 10.34 -9.04
C ARG A 494 7.57 10.44 -10.34
N GLU A 495 7.98 11.64 -10.68
CA GLU A 495 8.84 11.86 -11.83
C GLU A 495 10.21 11.21 -11.63
N VAL A 496 10.81 11.44 -10.46
CA VAL A 496 12.09 10.86 -10.05
C VAL A 496 11.94 10.08 -8.74
N VAL A 497 12.52 8.88 -8.69
CA VAL A 497 12.62 8.07 -7.49
C VAL A 497 14.08 7.79 -7.17
N ILE A 498 14.47 8.05 -5.92
CA ILE A 498 15.78 7.71 -5.38
C ILE A 498 15.58 6.55 -4.41
N VAL A 499 16.34 5.47 -4.55
CA VAL A 499 16.32 4.32 -3.64
C VAL A 499 17.63 4.32 -2.87
N SER A 500 17.59 4.50 -1.53
CA SER A 500 18.80 4.48 -0.69
C SER A 500 18.78 3.23 0.19
N MET A 501 19.73 2.33 -0.01
CA MET A 501 19.76 1.00 0.61
C MET A 501 20.40 1.00 2.00
N ALA A 502 21.30 1.93 2.28
CA ALA A 502 21.98 2.18 3.55
C ALA A 502 22.86 1.05 4.11
N SER A 503 22.51 -0.22 3.87
CA SER A 503 23.13 -1.38 4.51
C SER A 503 24.34 -1.88 3.75
N SER A 504 25.45 -2.21 4.46
CA SER A 504 26.69 -2.72 3.85
C SER A 504 27.55 -3.56 4.79
N GLU A 505 27.27 -3.55 6.11
CA GLU A 505 28.04 -4.36 7.06
C GLU A 505 27.68 -5.85 6.90
N SER A 506 28.67 -6.72 6.76
CA SER A 506 28.50 -8.12 6.36
C SER A 506 27.62 -8.93 7.31
N MET A 507 27.79 -8.80 8.63
CA MET A 507 26.97 -9.54 9.60
C MET A 507 25.53 -9.00 9.65
N PHE A 508 25.35 -7.69 9.42
CA PHE A 508 24.03 -7.10 9.31
C PHE A 508 23.33 -7.57 8.04
N LEU A 509 24.04 -7.63 6.91
CA LEU A 509 23.53 -8.16 5.64
C LEU A 509 23.10 -9.62 5.79
N ALA A 510 23.93 -10.47 6.43
CA ALA A 510 23.59 -11.87 6.67
C ALA A 510 22.29 -12.06 7.45
N ARG A 511 22.04 -11.21 8.45
CA ARG A 511 20.82 -11.27 9.30
C ARG A 511 19.56 -10.71 8.63
N HIS A 512 19.72 -9.82 7.65
CA HIS A 512 18.62 -9.08 7.04
C HIS A 512 18.51 -9.28 5.53
N ALA A 513 19.19 -10.28 4.99
CA ALA A 513 19.25 -10.57 3.55
C ALA A 513 17.86 -10.75 2.96
N GLU A 514 17.01 -11.58 3.57
CA GLU A 514 15.64 -11.84 3.14
C GLU A 514 14.80 -10.54 3.04
N PHE A 515 15.01 -9.60 3.95
CA PHE A 515 14.31 -8.31 3.92
C PHE A 515 14.87 -7.36 2.87
N LEU A 516 16.20 -7.26 2.77
CA LEU A 516 16.87 -6.28 1.91
C LEU A 516 16.77 -6.63 0.43
N TYR A 517 16.87 -7.93 0.10
CA TYR A 517 16.86 -8.41 -1.28
C TYR A 517 15.48 -8.84 -1.77
N GLN A 518 14.43 -8.69 -0.97
CA GLN A 518 13.08 -9.11 -1.32
C GLN A 518 12.65 -8.55 -2.69
N PRO A 519 12.42 -9.38 -3.72
CA PRO A 519 12.20 -8.94 -5.09
C PRO A 519 10.98 -8.02 -5.26
N ASN A 520 9.87 -8.34 -4.57
CA ASN A 520 8.64 -7.57 -4.65
C ASN A 520 8.81 -6.13 -4.11
N ARG A 521 9.67 -5.94 -3.10
CA ARG A 521 10.03 -4.61 -2.57
C ARG A 521 10.82 -3.81 -3.61
N LEU A 522 11.78 -4.46 -4.27
CA LEU A 522 12.56 -3.84 -5.34
C LEU A 522 11.67 -3.47 -6.52
N ASN A 523 10.78 -4.38 -6.94
CA ASN A 523 9.79 -4.11 -7.99
C ASN A 523 8.95 -2.86 -7.65
N VAL A 524 8.39 -2.80 -6.44
CA VAL A 524 7.60 -1.63 -6.03
C VAL A 524 8.46 -0.37 -5.99
N ALA A 525 9.67 -0.41 -5.43
CA ALA A 525 10.52 0.77 -5.30
C ALA A 525 10.88 1.39 -6.67
N VAL A 526 11.35 0.55 -7.60
CA VAL A 526 11.81 0.99 -8.93
C VAL A 526 10.64 1.47 -9.80
N THR A 527 9.52 0.78 -9.76
CA THR A 527 8.36 1.03 -10.62
C THR A 527 7.49 2.22 -10.19
N ARG A 528 7.91 2.99 -9.19
CA ARG A 528 7.24 4.26 -8.80
C ARG A 528 7.66 5.43 -9.68
N ALA A 529 8.77 5.33 -10.41
CA ALA A 529 9.29 6.40 -11.23
C ALA A 529 8.57 6.48 -12.59
N ARG A 530 8.44 7.70 -13.11
CA ARG A 530 7.98 7.96 -14.48
C ARG A 530 9.14 8.07 -15.46
N THR A 531 10.21 8.78 -15.08
CA THR A 531 11.32 9.09 -16.00
C THR A 531 12.68 8.64 -15.49
N LYS A 532 12.89 8.59 -14.16
CA LYS A 532 14.22 8.28 -13.63
C LYS A 532 14.19 7.60 -12.28
N THR A 533 14.98 6.53 -12.15
CA THR A 533 15.29 5.88 -10.88
C THR A 533 16.79 5.94 -10.62
N ILE A 534 17.18 6.36 -9.41
CA ILE A 534 18.57 6.42 -8.94
C ILE A 534 18.70 5.51 -7.72
N VAL A 535 19.50 4.47 -7.82
CA VAL A 535 19.78 3.55 -6.72
C VAL A 535 21.09 3.97 -6.05
N LEU A 536 21.05 4.29 -4.77
CA LEU A 536 22.21 4.55 -3.92
C LEU A 536 22.46 3.28 -3.12
N ALA A 537 23.58 2.63 -3.37
CA ALA A 537 23.90 1.36 -2.72
C ALA A 537 25.40 1.08 -2.70
N SER A 538 25.87 0.45 -1.62
CA SER A 538 27.25 0.01 -1.50
C SER A 538 27.57 -1.14 -2.48
N THR A 539 28.82 -1.16 -2.96
CA THR A 539 29.38 -2.30 -3.71
C THR A 539 29.37 -3.57 -2.86
N MET A 540 29.46 -3.47 -1.53
CA MET A 540 29.31 -4.62 -0.63
C MET A 540 27.93 -5.28 -0.76
N LEU A 541 26.85 -4.49 -0.76
CA LEU A 541 25.50 -5.03 -0.93
C LEU A 541 25.32 -5.70 -2.29
N ALA A 542 25.93 -5.16 -3.34
CA ALA A 542 25.91 -5.72 -4.70
C ALA A 542 26.64 -7.06 -4.82
N THR A 543 27.70 -7.26 -4.03
CA THR A 543 28.57 -8.47 -4.11
C THR A 543 28.33 -9.47 -2.99
N PHE A 544 27.59 -9.10 -1.95
CA PHE A 544 27.31 -10.00 -0.82
C PHE A 544 26.55 -11.24 -1.28
N SER A 545 26.97 -12.40 -0.76
CA SER A 545 26.36 -13.69 -1.03
C SER A 545 25.72 -14.20 0.27
N PRO A 546 24.40 -14.08 0.43
CA PRO A 546 23.71 -14.57 1.62
C PRO A 546 23.70 -16.11 1.66
N ASP A 547 23.52 -16.65 2.86
CA ASP A 547 23.30 -18.07 3.06
C ASP A 547 21.85 -18.45 2.66
N GLY A 548 21.69 -19.62 2.09
CA GLY A 548 20.38 -20.15 1.67
C GLY A 548 20.05 -19.88 0.19
N ILE A 549 19.44 -20.87 -0.45
CA ILE A 549 19.13 -20.82 -1.90
C ILE A 549 18.16 -19.68 -2.21
N ASP A 550 17.10 -19.55 -1.43
CA ASP A 550 16.05 -18.54 -1.65
C ASP A 550 16.62 -17.11 -1.57
N THR A 551 17.43 -16.83 -0.55
CA THR A 551 18.06 -15.51 -0.40
C THR A 551 19.14 -15.24 -1.44
N LEU A 552 19.80 -16.28 -1.95
CA LEU A 552 20.73 -16.17 -3.09
C LEU A 552 20.00 -15.80 -4.39
N GLU A 553 18.83 -16.40 -4.63
CA GLU A 553 17.96 -16.05 -5.76
C GLU A 553 17.49 -14.59 -5.64
N ASP A 554 17.02 -14.17 -4.48
CA ASP A 554 16.59 -12.81 -4.22
C ASP A 554 17.75 -11.80 -4.41
N ALA A 555 18.95 -12.12 -3.94
CA ALA A 555 20.15 -11.32 -4.17
C ALA A 555 20.56 -11.28 -5.65
N ALA A 556 20.29 -12.33 -6.42
CA ALA A 556 20.51 -12.33 -7.86
C ALA A 556 19.56 -11.35 -8.57
N VAL A 557 18.31 -11.23 -8.13
CA VAL A 557 17.37 -10.23 -8.63
C VAL A 557 17.88 -8.80 -8.35
N PHE A 558 18.40 -8.53 -7.16
CA PHE A 558 18.98 -7.21 -6.87
C PHE A 558 20.22 -6.94 -7.75
N ARG A 559 21.09 -7.93 -7.93
CA ARG A 559 22.25 -7.80 -8.83
C ARG A 559 21.82 -7.53 -10.29
N SER A 560 20.76 -8.17 -10.78
CA SER A 560 20.23 -7.91 -12.13
C SER A 560 19.74 -6.46 -12.29
N LEU A 561 19.12 -5.90 -11.25
CA LEU A 561 18.75 -4.47 -11.21
C LEU A 561 19.97 -3.56 -11.39
N LEU A 562 21.04 -3.83 -10.63
CA LEU A 562 22.25 -3.02 -10.72
C LEU A 562 22.99 -3.20 -12.05
N GLN A 563 22.96 -4.41 -12.64
CA GLN A 563 23.53 -4.67 -13.97
C GLN A 563 22.75 -3.95 -15.09
N SER A 564 21.45 -3.75 -14.94
CA SER A 564 20.61 -3.01 -15.88
C SER A 564 20.77 -1.49 -15.72
N ALA A 565 21.39 -1.03 -14.65
CA ALA A 565 21.60 0.38 -14.34
C ALA A 565 22.94 0.89 -14.90
N THR A 566 22.96 2.17 -15.30
CA THR A 566 24.23 2.85 -15.55
C THR A 566 24.96 3.07 -14.23
N ARG A 567 26.11 2.43 -14.05
CA ARG A 567 26.93 2.59 -12.85
C ARG A 567 27.71 3.88 -12.88
N LEU A 568 27.64 4.59 -11.75
CA LEU A 568 28.46 5.77 -11.44
C LEU A 568 29.13 5.51 -10.09
N ASP A 569 30.45 5.69 -10.02
CA ASP A 569 31.13 5.64 -8.73
C ASP A 569 30.87 6.95 -7.97
N HIS A 570 30.58 6.84 -6.69
CA HIS A 570 30.24 8.00 -5.86
C HIS A 570 31.43 8.97 -5.75
N ALA A 571 31.21 10.20 -6.19
CA ALA A 571 32.25 11.26 -6.22
C ALA A 571 31.75 12.61 -5.66
N PHE A 572 30.57 12.62 -4.98
CA PHE A 572 29.93 13.87 -4.53
C PHE A 572 29.34 13.79 -3.12
#